data_718f6c41c6b5cbea3dae0ff4789fece5
#
_entry.id   718f6c41c6b5cbea3dae0ff4789fece5
#
_cell.length_a   1.000
_cell.length_b   1.000
_cell.length_c   1.000
_cell.angle_alpha   90.00
_cell.angle_beta   90.00
_cell.angle_gamma   90.00
#
_symmetry.space_group_name_H-M   'P 1'
#
loop_
_entity.id
_entity.type
_entity.pdbx_description
1 polymer ?
#
loop_
_entity_poly.entity_id
_entity_poly.type
_entity_poly.pdbx_seq_one_letter_code
_entity_poly.pdbx_strand_id
1 'polypeptide(L)'
;MKTIAVNVNVLNKNDEIAAKVHSFLAERGIRLINLLGTPGSGKTTFLEKILTTEGVDKSSVAVIEGDLYTAKDAERMEALGVRTIQLNTEGACHLEADMIERALSELDLDGIRTIIIDNIGNLVCTSEFSLGEDIRVGISSVTEGNDKPLKYPLRFQTSRYVLINKMDLLPYTNFDLGQFE
;
A
#
# COMPACT_ATOMS: atom_id res chain seq x y z
N MET A 1 27.95 -6.57 -27.93
CA MET A 1 27.72 -6.08 -26.56
C MET A 1 26.70 -7.03 -25.90
N LYS A 2 27.04 -7.70 -24.80
CA LYS A 2 26.10 -8.55 -24.08
C LYS A 2 25.38 -7.69 -23.05
N THR A 3 24.07 -7.54 -23.15
CA THR A 3 23.24 -6.86 -22.16
C THR A 3 22.69 -7.92 -21.19
N ILE A 4 22.94 -7.76 -19.91
CA ILE A 4 22.40 -8.63 -18.87
C ILE A 4 21.22 -7.88 -18.25
N ALA A 5 19.98 -8.40 -18.40
CA ALA A 5 18.80 -7.87 -17.78
C ALA A 5 18.72 -8.35 -16.31
N VAL A 6 19.29 -7.57 -15.39
CA VAL A 6 19.33 -7.92 -13.95
C VAL A 6 17.93 -7.83 -13.32
N ASN A 7 17.13 -6.85 -13.71
CA ASN A 7 15.81 -6.61 -13.10
C ASN A 7 14.80 -7.74 -13.32
N VAL A 8 14.85 -8.45 -14.43
CA VAL A 8 13.91 -9.55 -14.73
C VAL A 8 14.00 -10.68 -13.70
N ASN A 9 15.20 -11.02 -13.22
CA ASN A 9 15.38 -12.10 -12.25
C ASN A 9 14.88 -11.71 -10.84
N VAL A 10 14.98 -10.43 -10.46
CA VAL A 10 14.51 -9.94 -9.16
C VAL A 10 12.99 -9.92 -9.12
N LEU A 11 12.35 -9.40 -10.16
CA LEU A 11 10.88 -9.36 -10.26
C LEU A 11 10.28 -10.78 -10.28
N ASN A 12 10.85 -11.70 -11.07
CA ASN A 12 10.35 -13.08 -11.11
C ASN A 12 10.42 -13.78 -9.75
N LYS A 13 11.52 -13.57 -9.00
CA LYS A 13 11.65 -14.13 -7.65
C LYS A 13 10.64 -13.52 -6.69
N ASN A 14 10.44 -12.20 -6.77
CA ASN A 14 9.43 -11.52 -5.97
C ASN A 14 8.02 -12.06 -6.28
N ASP A 15 7.67 -12.25 -7.55
CA ASP A 15 6.35 -12.72 -7.97
C ASP A 15 6.08 -14.16 -7.48
N GLU A 16 7.10 -15.02 -7.45
CA GLU A 16 6.98 -16.36 -6.88
C GLU A 16 6.65 -16.31 -5.37
N ILE A 17 7.27 -15.41 -4.62
CA ILE A 17 6.99 -15.21 -3.19
C ILE A 17 5.63 -14.56 -3.01
N ALA A 18 5.30 -13.56 -3.82
CA ALA A 18 3.99 -12.91 -3.80
C ALA A 18 2.85 -13.92 -4.02
N ALA A 19 3.01 -14.85 -4.95
CA ALA A 19 2.05 -15.92 -5.17
C ALA A 19 1.88 -16.84 -3.94
N LYS A 20 2.97 -17.12 -3.21
CA LYS A 20 2.90 -17.89 -1.95
C LYS A 20 2.18 -17.11 -0.86
N VAL A 21 2.48 -15.82 -0.69
CA VAL A 21 1.79 -14.93 0.24
C VAL A 21 0.29 -14.91 -0.05
N HIS A 22 -0.08 -14.71 -1.32
CA HIS A 22 -1.48 -14.72 -1.73
C HIS A 22 -2.18 -16.04 -1.37
N SER A 23 -1.57 -17.18 -1.73
CA SER A 23 -2.14 -18.50 -1.45
C SER A 23 -2.28 -18.75 0.06
N PHE A 24 -1.26 -18.40 0.85
CA PHE A 24 -1.26 -18.54 2.30
C PHE A 24 -2.41 -17.77 2.97
N LEU A 25 -2.68 -16.55 2.52
CA LEU A 25 -3.76 -15.72 3.04
C LEU A 25 -5.14 -16.18 2.53
N ALA A 26 -5.24 -16.56 1.26
CA ALA A 26 -6.49 -17.05 0.66
C ALA A 26 -6.98 -18.33 1.35
N GLU A 27 -6.09 -19.29 1.70
CA GLU A 27 -6.42 -20.49 2.45
C GLU A 27 -7.01 -20.18 3.84
N ARG A 28 -6.71 -19.01 4.41
CA ARG A 28 -7.19 -18.53 5.70
C ARG A 28 -8.42 -17.62 5.59
N GLY A 29 -8.86 -17.31 4.37
CA GLY A 29 -9.95 -16.37 4.11
C GLY A 29 -9.59 -14.92 4.46
N ILE A 30 -8.30 -14.58 4.47
CA ILE A 30 -7.78 -13.25 4.77
C ILE A 30 -7.53 -12.51 3.47
N ARG A 31 -8.03 -11.28 3.35
CA ARG A 31 -7.77 -10.38 2.21
C ARG A 31 -6.58 -9.48 2.48
N LEU A 32 -5.74 -9.30 1.49
CA LEU A 32 -4.61 -8.38 1.51
C LEU A 32 -4.89 -7.18 0.59
N ILE A 33 -4.88 -5.98 1.18
CA ILE A 33 -5.11 -4.72 0.47
C ILE A 33 -3.82 -3.91 0.52
N ASN A 34 -3.33 -3.44 -0.63
CA ASN A 34 -2.13 -2.64 -0.74
C ASN A 34 -2.51 -1.18 -1.08
N LEU A 35 -2.20 -0.24 -0.16
CA LEU A 35 -2.41 1.19 -0.36
C LEU A 35 -1.15 1.82 -0.97
N LEU A 36 -1.30 2.39 -2.15
CA LEU A 36 -0.23 3.05 -2.90
C LEU A 36 -0.47 4.56 -2.94
N GLY A 37 0.57 5.36 -2.78
CA GLY A 37 0.45 6.82 -2.88
C GLY A 37 1.77 7.53 -2.71
N THR A 38 1.81 8.81 -3.07
CA THR A 38 2.95 9.68 -2.81
C THR A 38 3.10 9.93 -1.30
N PRO A 39 4.29 10.33 -0.86
CA PRO A 39 4.43 10.93 0.46
C PRO A 39 3.46 12.11 0.59
N GLY A 40 2.71 12.16 1.69
CA GLY A 40 1.75 13.22 1.94
C GLY A 40 0.44 13.15 1.14
N SER A 41 0.16 12.11 0.35
CA SER A 41 -1.16 11.90 -0.30
C SER A 41 -2.28 11.65 0.71
N GLY A 42 -1.93 11.24 1.94
CA GLY A 42 -2.86 11.01 3.03
C GLY A 42 -3.28 9.55 3.21
N LYS A 43 -2.44 8.59 2.81
CA LYS A 43 -2.68 7.14 2.98
C LYS A 43 -3.02 6.78 4.42
N THR A 44 -2.12 7.05 5.36
CA THR A 44 -2.29 6.76 6.78
C THR A 44 -3.51 7.47 7.38
N THR A 45 -3.77 8.72 7.01
CA THR A 45 -4.96 9.46 7.47
C THR A 45 -6.25 8.83 6.93
N PHE A 46 -6.25 8.38 5.67
CA PHE A 46 -7.37 7.67 5.07
C PHE A 46 -7.62 6.34 5.80
N LEU A 47 -6.56 5.60 6.10
CA LEU A 47 -6.62 4.35 6.85
C LEU A 47 -7.19 4.55 8.25
N GLU A 48 -6.71 5.55 9.00
CA GLU A 48 -7.28 5.92 10.31
C GLU A 48 -8.78 6.21 10.21
N LYS A 49 -9.17 6.96 9.18
CA LYS A 49 -10.58 7.31 8.98
C LYS A 49 -11.44 6.08 8.73
N ILE A 50 -10.99 5.14 7.91
CA ILE A 50 -11.68 3.87 7.70
C ILE A 50 -11.81 3.11 9.01
N LEU A 51 -10.71 2.93 9.73
CA LEU A 51 -10.66 2.18 10.98
C LEU A 51 -11.51 2.79 12.10
N THR A 52 -11.79 4.09 12.04
CA THR A 52 -12.65 4.78 13.00
C THR A 52 -14.09 4.95 12.52
N THR A 53 -14.44 4.45 11.34
CA THR A 53 -15.80 4.50 10.81
C THR A 53 -16.69 3.49 11.54
N GLU A 54 -17.91 3.90 11.86
CA GLU A 54 -18.91 3.04 12.49
C GLU A 54 -19.17 1.77 11.67
N GLY A 55 -19.23 0.63 12.33
CA GLY A 55 -19.44 -0.68 11.70
C GLY A 55 -18.16 -1.38 11.23
N VAL A 56 -17.00 -0.77 11.33
CA VAL A 56 -15.72 -1.44 11.09
C VAL A 56 -15.26 -2.17 12.34
N ASP A 57 -15.14 -3.50 12.22
CA ASP A 57 -14.56 -4.32 13.29
C ASP A 57 -13.04 -4.31 13.21
N LYS A 58 -12.43 -3.42 13.99
CA LYS A 58 -10.97 -3.26 14.06
C LYS A 58 -10.25 -4.52 14.53
N SER A 59 -10.91 -5.37 15.32
CA SER A 59 -10.29 -6.61 15.82
C SER A 59 -10.04 -7.62 14.70
N SER A 60 -10.74 -7.49 13.58
CA SER A 60 -10.58 -8.32 12.38
C SER A 60 -9.62 -7.73 11.33
N VAL A 61 -9.00 -6.58 11.65
CA VAL A 61 -8.05 -5.89 10.75
C VAL A 61 -6.66 -5.89 11.35
N ALA A 62 -5.66 -6.10 10.51
CA ALA A 62 -4.27 -5.86 10.84
C ALA A 62 -3.65 -4.91 9.82
N VAL A 63 -2.59 -4.19 10.21
CA VAL A 63 -1.90 -3.23 9.36
C VAL A 63 -0.41 -3.58 9.29
N ILE A 64 0.14 -3.54 8.09
CA ILE A 64 1.58 -3.61 7.84
C ILE A 64 2.00 -2.22 7.36
N GLU A 65 2.77 -1.52 8.17
CA GLU A 65 3.29 -0.19 7.86
C GLU A 65 4.66 -0.29 7.22
N GLY A 66 4.78 0.22 6.00
CA GLY A 66 6.05 0.37 5.30
C GLY A 66 6.59 1.78 5.45
N ASP A 67 7.64 1.97 6.24
CA ASP A 67 8.30 3.26 6.39
C ASP A 67 9.81 3.16 6.19
N LEU A 68 10.40 4.29 5.80
CA LEU A 68 11.84 4.40 5.59
C LEU A 68 12.61 4.48 6.91
N TYR A 69 12.10 5.22 7.92
CA TYR A 69 12.87 5.58 9.12
C TYR A 69 12.07 5.80 10.40
N THR A 70 10.73 5.91 10.36
CA THR A 70 9.96 6.32 11.54
C THR A 70 8.89 5.31 11.94
N ALA A 71 8.58 5.25 13.24
CA ALA A 71 7.50 4.40 13.77
C ALA A 71 6.18 5.17 13.95
N LYS A 72 6.12 6.44 13.54
CA LYS A 72 4.97 7.31 13.87
C LYS A 72 3.64 6.82 13.32
N ASP A 73 3.64 6.29 12.10
CA ASP A 73 2.40 5.83 11.47
C ASP A 73 1.95 4.49 12.09
N ALA A 74 2.88 3.59 12.43
CA ALA A 74 2.59 2.38 13.20
C ALA A 74 2.03 2.70 14.60
N GLU A 75 2.63 3.67 15.32
CA GLU A 75 2.14 4.12 16.64
C GLU A 75 0.70 4.67 16.55
N ARG A 76 0.33 5.34 15.46
CA ARG A 76 -1.04 5.83 15.21
C ARG A 76 -2.03 4.68 15.07
N MET A 77 -1.66 3.61 14.36
CA MET A 77 -2.50 2.42 14.20
C MET A 77 -2.64 1.65 15.52
N GLU A 78 -1.55 1.47 16.25
CA GLU A 78 -1.57 0.85 17.58
C GLU A 78 -2.45 1.62 18.58
N ALA A 79 -2.41 2.96 18.55
CA ALA A 79 -3.28 3.81 19.39
C ALA A 79 -4.77 3.62 19.09
N LEU A 80 -5.15 3.13 17.89
CA LEU A 80 -6.51 2.76 17.53
C LEU A 80 -6.89 1.34 17.99
N GLY A 81 -5.94 0.59 18.56
CA GLY A 81 -6.12 -0.80 18.99
C GLY A 81 -6.10 -1.81 17.83
N VAL A 82 -5.45 -1.47 16.73
CA VAL A 82 -5.28 -2.35 15.57
C VAL A 82 -3.94 -3.09 15.68
N ARG A 83 -3.93 -4.37 15.36
CA ARG A 83 -2.68 -5.15 15.28
C ARG A 83 -1.82 -4.58 14.16
N THR A 84 -0.62 -4.15 14.50
CA THR A 84 0.27 -3.46 13.55
C THR A 84 1.67 -4.06 13.59
N ILE A 85 2.25 -4.21 12.41
CA ILE A 85 3.68 -4.51 12.25
C ILE A 85 4.29 -3.42 11.38
N GLN A 86 5.42 -2.92 11.82
CA GLN A 86 6.22 -2.00 11.02
C GLN A 86 7.36 -2.71 10.32
N LEU A 87 7.47 -2.45 9.01
CA LEU A 87 8.60 -2.82 8.18
C LEU A 87 9.48 -1.59 7.94
N ASN A 88 10.62 -1.56 8.60
CA ASN A 88 11.63 -0.54 8.34
C ASN A 88 12.55 -1.02 7.22
N THR A 89 12.58 -0.29 6.12
CA THR A 89 13.34 -0.69 4.92
C THR A 89 14.75 -0.12 4.88
N GLU A 90 15.16 0.65 5.90
CA GLU A 90 16.51 1.25 5.98
C GLU A 90 16.90 2.03 4.72
N GLY A 91 15.93 2.65 4.05
CA GLY A 91 16.12 3.47 2.86
C GLY A 91 15.75 2.81 1.53
N ALA A 92 15.26 1.57 1.49
CA ALA A 92 14.67 1.03 0.27
C ALA A 92 13.34 1.74 -0.05
N CYS A 93 13.11 2.05 -1.33
CA CYS A 93 11.98 2.85 -1.79
C CYS A 93 10.69 2.05 -2.04
N HIS A 94 10.66 0.75 -1.73
CA HIS A 94 9.54 -0.16 -1.90
C HIS A 94 9.63 -1.32 -0.92
N LEU A 95 8.51 -2.02 -0.75
CA LEU A 95 8.43 -3.32 -0.08
C LEU A 95 8.54 -4.43 -1.13
N GLU A 96 9.11 -5.56 -0.72
CA GLU A 96 9.16 -6.80 -1.49
C GLU A 96 8.31 -7.88 -0.80
N ALA A 97 7.90 -8.90 -1.55
CA ALA A 97 7.02 -9.96 -1.05
C ALA A 97 7.64 -10.77 0.09
N ASP A 98 8.97 -10.91 0.14
CA ASP A 98 9.66 -11.58 1.24
C ASP A 98 9.58 -10.81 2.57
N MET A 99 9.50 -9.47 2.50
CA MET A 99 9.27 -8.63 3.68
C MET A 99 7.85 -8.86 4.22
N ILE A 100 6.86 -9.00 3.33
CA ILE A 100 5.50 -9.32 3.73
C ILE A 100 5.41 -10.73 4.33
N GLU A 101 6.08 -11.72 3.72
CA GLU A 101 6.14 -13.08 4.26
C GLU A 101 6.69 -13.10 5.69
N ARG A 102 7.75 -12.32 5.96
CA ARG A 102 8.31 -12.17 7.32
C ARG A 102 7.33 -11.47 8.27
N ALA A 103 6.70 -10.38 7.83
CA ALA A 103 5.70 -9.68 8.65
C ALA A 103 4.55 -10.63 9.05
N LEU A 104 4.08 -11.45 8.12
CA LEU A 104 3.03 -12.43 8.38
C LEU A 104 3.45 -13.53 9.37
N SER A 105 4.74 -13.87 9.44
CA SER A 105 5.25 -14.85 10.42
C SER A 105 5.28 -14.33 11.86
N GLU A 106 5.33 -13.00 12.02
CA GLU A 106 5.35 -12.32 13.33
C GLU A 106 3.95 -11.82 13.75
N LEU A 107 3.00 -11.76 12.82
CA LEU A 107 1.67 -11.24 13.06
C LEU A 107 0.75 -12.36 13.58
N ASP A 108 0.10 -12.12 14.72
CA ASP A 108 -0.99 -12.98 15.17
C ASP A 108 -2.20 -12.81 14.24
N LEU A 109 -2.49 -13.85 13.46
CA LEU A 109 -3.56 -13.86 12.45
C LEU A 109 -4.91 -14.34 13.00
N ASP A 110 -5.01 -14.70 14.28
CA ASP A 110 -6.27 -15.19 14.84
C ASP A 110 -7.37 -14.11 14.81
N GLY A 111 -8.50 -14.46 14.18
CA GLY A 111 -9.62 -13.54 13.99
C GLY A 111 -9.41 -12.49 12.90
N ILE A 112 -8.25 -12.38 12.27
CA ILE A 112 -7.98 -11.42 11.20
C ILE A 112 -8.70 -11.87 9.91
N ARG A 113 -9.35 -10.92 9.25
CA ARG A 113 -10.02 -11.08 7.94
C ARG A 113 -9.46 -10.19 6.86
N THR A 114 -8.81 -9.10 7.27
CA THR A 114 -8.24 -8.13 6.34
C THR A 114 -6.89 -7.65 6.85
N ILE A 115 -5.89 -7.68 5.99
CA ILE A 115 -4.60 -7.06 6.22
C ILE A 115 -4.47 -5.90 5.24
N ILE A 116 -4.09 -4.74 5.74
CA ILE A 116 -3.88 -3.54 4.93
C ILE A 116 -2.39 -3.18 5.00
N ILE A 117 -1.75 -3.08 3.85
CA ILE A 117 -0.40 -2.55 3.72
C ILE A 117 -0.51 -1.05 3.47
N ASP A 118 -0.05 -0.21 4.41
CA ASP A 118 0.26 1.20 4.11
C ASP A 118 1.66 1.26 3.52
N ASN A 119 1.74 1.26 2.19
CA ASN A 119 3.01 1.11 1.49
C ASN A 119 3.82 2.40 1.53
N ILE A 120 5.13 2.26 1.33
CA ILE A 120 6.06 3.39 1.24
C ILE A 120 5.55 4.42 0.22
N GLY A 121 5.68 5.70 0.58
CA GLY A 121 5.31 6.80 -0.30
C GLY A 121 6.20 6.88 -1.54
N ASN A 122 5.80 6.17 -2.62
CA ASN A 122 6.50 6.16 -3.91
C ASN A 122 5.49 5.86 -5.02
N LEU A 123 5.72 6.40 -6.23
CA LEU A 123 4.83 6.21 -7.38
C LEU A 123 5.36 5.19 -8.40
N VAL A 124 6.64 4.89 -8.38
CA VAL A 124 7.32 4.06 -9.37
C VAL A 124 7.56 2.67 -8.80
N CYS A 125 8.50 2.57 -7.87
CA CYS A 125 8.98 1.28 -7.37
C CYS A 125 7.84 0.44 -6.76
N THR A 126 6.97 1.05 -5.94
CA THR A 126 5.86 0.34 -5.29
C THR A 126 4.81 -0.22 -6.25
N SER A 127 4.78 0.25 -7.50
CA SER A 127 3.85 -0.23 -8.52
C SER A 127 4.38 -1.44 -9.30
N GLU A 128 5.69 -1.63 -9.32
CA GLU A 128 6.36 -2.71 -10.05
C GLU A 128 6.35 -4.03 -9.27
N PHE A 129 6.34 -3.97 -7.93
CA PHE A 129 6.43 -5.15 -7.07
C PHE A 129 5.05 -5.60 -6.60
N SER A 130 4.69 -6.84 -6.90
CA SER A 130 3.54 -7.51 -6.28
C SER A 130 3.90 -7.96 -4.87
N LEU A 131 3.00 -7.75 -3.92
CA LEU A 131 3.14 -8.19 -2.54
C LEU A 131 2.22 -9.38 -2.19
N GLY A 132 1.53 -9.92 -3.22
CA GLY A 132 0.52 -10.97 -3.04
C GLY A 132 -0.87 -10.42 -2.70
N GLU A 133 -1.09 -9.13 -2.90
CA GLU A 133 -2.34 -8.45 -2.59
C GLU A 133 -3.50 -8.85 -3.51
N ASP A 134 -4.71 -8.93 -2.94
CA ASP A 134 -5.97 -9.10 -3.68
C ASP A 134 -6.39 -7.80 -4.37
N ILE A 135 -6.10 -6.67 -3.73
CA ILE A 135 -6.56 -5.35 -4.18
C ILE A 135 -5.45 -4.33 -4.00
N ARG A 136 -5.17 -3.57 -5.06
CA ARG A 136 -4.39 -2.33 -5.03
C ARG A 136 -5.32 -1.13 -5.01
N VAL A 137 -5.07 -0.21 -4.09
CA VAL A 137 -5.77 1.07 -3.98
C VAL A 137 -4.77 2.20 -4.12
N GLY A 138 -4.87 2.95 -5.20
CA GLY A 138 -4.06 4.15 -5.40
C GLY A 138 -4.68 5.35 -4.69
N ILE A 139 -3.92 6.10 -3.89
CA ILE A 139 -4.38 7.35 -3.26
C ILE A 139 -3.61 8.51 -3.86
N SER A 140 -4.29 9.36 -4.60
CA SER A 140 -3.81 10.63 -5.12
C SER A 140 -4.45 11.79 -4.39
N SER A 141 -3.81 12.95 -4.40
CA SER A 141 -4.32 14.17 -3.79
C SER A 141 -4.50 15.27 -4.84
N VAL A 142 -5.53 16.10 -4.71
CA VAL A 142 -5.74 17.26 -5.59
C VAL A 142 -4.55 18.22 -5.58
N THR A 143 -3.69 18.16 -4.56
CA THR A 143 -2.48 18.98 -4.47
C THR A 143 -1.32 18.48 -5.32
N GLU A 144 -1.44 17.30 -5.94
CA GLU A 144 -0.37 16.69 -6.73
C GLU A 144 -0.43 17.05 -8.23
N GLY A 145 -1.53 17.62 -8.69
CA GLY A 145 -1.76 17.96 -10.10
C GLY A 145 -2.30 16.80 -10.95
N ASN A 146 -2.80 17.11 -12.14
CA ASN A 146 -3.54 16.20 -13.04
C ASN A 146 -2.63 15.25 -13.83
N ASP A 147 -1.35 15.51 -13.89
CA ASP A 147 -0.42 14.82 -14.78
C ASP A 147 0.09 13.46 -14.27
N LYS A 148 -0.32 13.07 -13.07
CA LYS A 148 0.13 11.81 -12.45
C LYS A 148 -0.26 10.56 -13.23
N PRO A 149 -1.47 10.40 -13.77
CA PRO A 149 -1.81 9.23 -14.58
C PRO A 149 -0.94 9.10 -15.83
N LEU A 150 -0.61 10.22 -16.47
CA LEU A 150 0.25 10.25 -17.66
C LEU A 150 1.72 9.95 -17.33
N LYS A 151 2.21 10.44 -16.20
CA LYS A 151 3.61 10.25 -15.78
C LYS A 151 3.89 8.87 -15.17
N TYR A 152 2.90 8.28 -14.51
CA TYR A 152 3.03 7.04 -13.74
C TYR A 152 1.92 6.03 -14.10
N PRO A 153 1.77 5.68 -15.39
CA PRO A 153 0.63 4.91 -15.87
C PRO A 153 0.49 3.55 -15.20
N LEU A 154 1.61 2.88 -14.88
CA LEU A 154 1.59 1.55 -14.28
C LEU A 154 0.80 1.52 -12.96
N ARG A 155 1.00 2.51 -12.10
CA ARG A 155 0.28 2.62 -10.82
C ARG A 155 -1.24 2.68 -11.03
N PHE A 156 -1.68 3.50 -11.97
CA PHE A 156 -3.12 3.68 -12.24
C PHE A 156 -3.72 2.46 -12.94
N GLN A 157 -3.00 1.84 -13.85
CA GLN A 157 -3.44 0.65 -14.57
C GLN A 157 -3.52 -0.59 -13.66
N THR A 158 -2.63 -0.72 -12.68
CA THR A 158 -2.60 -1.86 -11.75
C THR A 158 -3.48 -1.66 -10.51
N SER A 159 -3.90 -0.43 -10.21
CA SER A 159 -4.81 -0.13 -9.10
C SER A 159 -6.25 -0.46 -9.48
N ARG A 160 -6.93 -1.24 -8.65
CA ARG A 160 -8.37 -1.51 -8.83
C ARG A 160 -9.24 -0.28 -8.53
N TYR A 161 -8.80 0.53 -7.60
CA TYR A 161 -9.44 1.77 -7.22
C TYR A 161 -8.40 2.87 -7.12
N VAL A 162 -8.79 4.07 -7.55
CA VAL A 162 -8.01 5.29 -7.34
C VAL A 162 -8.88 6.26 -6.55
N LEU A 163 -8.38 6.67 -5.39
CA LEU A 163 -9.04 7.64 -4.51
C LEU A 163 -8.38 9.00 -4.69
N ILE A 164 -9.19 10.01 -4.87
CA ILE A 164 -8.74 11.41 -4.92
C ILE A 164 -9.00 12.02 -3.54
N ASN A 165 -7.94 12.32 -2.83
CA ASN A 165 -7.96 12.81 -1.47
C ASN A 165 -7.79 14.34 -1.41
N LYS A 166 -8.02 14.92 -0.24
CA LYS A 166 -7.94 16.37 0.05
C LYS A 166 -8.86 17.21 -0.84
N MET A 167 -10.05 16.70 -1.10
CA MET A 167 -11.05 17.37 -1.95
C MET A 167 -11.50 18.74 -1.42
N ASP A 168 -11.34 18.98 -0.12
CA ASP A 168 -11.53 20.27 0.54
C ASP A 168 -10.58 21.35 0.01
N LEU A 169 -9.42 20.94 -0.50
CA LEU A 169 -8.43 21.85 -1.11
C LEU A 169 -8.66 22.09 -2.61
N LEU A 170 -9.61 21.41 -3.23
CA LEU A 170 -9.89 21.55 -4.67
C LEU A 170 -10.06 23.01 -5.11
N PRO A 171 -10.81 23.88 -4.37
CA PRO A 171 -10.98 25.29 -4.76
C PRO A 171 -9.69 26.13 -4.75
N TYR A 172 -8.63 25.61 -4.12
CA TYR A 172 -7.34 26.30 -3.96
C TYR A 172 -6.24 25.70 -4.83
N THR A 173 -6.59 24.78 -5.73
CA THR A 173 -5.67 24.10 -6.65
C THR A 173 -6.09 24.29 -8.09
N ASN A 174 -5.20 24.00 -9.02
CA ASN A 174 -5.52 23.93 -10.45
C ASN A 174 -5.91 22.48 -10.88
N PHE A 175 -6.37 21.67 -9.93
CA PHE A 175 -6.75 20.29 -10.22
C PHE A 175 -8.09 20.24 -10.96
N ASP A 176 -8.13 19.54 -12.07
CA ASP A 176 -9.32 19.33 -12.91
C ASP A 176 -9.65 17.82 -12.91
N LEU A 177 -10.78 17.48 -12.30
CA LEU A 177 -11.24 16.08 -12.21
C LEU A 177 -11.46 15.46 -13.58
N GLY A 178 -12.01 16.23 -14.54
CA GLY A 178 -12.28 15.73 -15.89
C GLY A 178 -11.03 15.43 -16.72
N GLN A 179 -9.89 16.02 -16.37
CA GLN A 179 -8.59 15.70 -16.99
C GLN A 179 -7.86 14.55 -16.28
N PHE A 180 -8.28 14.22 -15.07
CA PHE A 180 -7.65 13.15 -14.30
C PHE A 180 -8.25 11.77 -14.63
N GLU A 181 -9.50 11.72 -15.06
CA GLU A 181 -10.19 10.50 -15.50
C GLU A 181 -9.65 10.00 -16.85
#